data_37e6a47c39dfd380ffb0bb38612814f7
#
_entry.id   37e6a47c39dfd380ffb0bb38612814f7
#
_cell.length_a   1.000
_cell.length_b   1.000
_cell.length_c   1.000
_cell.angle_alpha   90.00
_cell.angle_beta   90.00
_cell.angle_gamma   90.00
#
_symmetry.space_group_name_H-M   'P 1'
#
loop_
_entity.id
_entity.type
_entity.pdbx_description
1 polymer ?
#
loop_
_entity_poly.entity_id
_entity_poly.type
_entity_poly.pdbx_seq_one_letter_code
_entity_poly.pdbx_strand_id
1 'polypeptide(L)'
;VIVIRSAANPPMDQNSPEDVFTLGSYLSRDQYGDSPLLYGQAYTSQVAYDVDGNMCVPKHKEGAAIWQRKEKASKDEKDSYFVVSHKDKIIYAQNMFFPRMHSSAHAGAYENWMGGVEGTQVPYDRCGEPVMVKMPTQMENIRFFLSYQCNFMYWRYFMWNFAGRQNDIQGNGEPEHGNWITGI
;
A
#
# COMPACT_ATOMS: atom_id res chain seq x y z
N VAL A 1 18.01 -4.85 18.87
CA VAL A 1 16.91 -5.12 19.83
C VAL A 1 15.88 -6.06 19.22
N ILE A 2 15.34 -5.78 18.01
CA ILE A 2 14.27 -6.58 17.37
C ILE A 2 14.71 -8.04 17.20
N VAL A 3 15.81 -8.29 16.51
CA VAL A 3 16.35 -9.65 16.27
C VAL A 3 16.64 -10.41 17.56
N ILE A 4 17.25 -9.75 18.55
CA ILE A 4 17.57 -10.36 19.85
C ILE A 4 16.28 -10.77 20.58
N ARG A 5 15.23 -9.96 20.51
CA ARG A 5 13.94 -10.26 21.12
C ARG A 5 13.25 -11.42 20.41
N SER A 6 13.26 -11.43 19.08
CA SER A 6 12.67 -12.49 18.27
C SER A 6 13.37 -13.83 18.52
N ALA A 7 14.71 -13.85 18.56
CA ALA A 7 15.49 -15.06 18.86
C ALA A 7 15.21 -15.66 20.25
N ALA A 8 14.59 -14.91 21.16
CA ALA A 8 14.13 -15.40 22.47
C ALA A 8 12.74 -16.06 22.42
N ASN A 9 12.13 -16.19 21.24
CA ASN A 9 10.82 -16.81 21.00
C ASN A 9 9.72 -16.35 21.98
N PRO A 10 9.41 -15.04 22.06
CA PRO A 10 8.33 -14.57 22.92
C PRO A 10 6.97 -15.06 22.41
N PRO A 11 5.93 -15.13 23.27
CA PRO A 11 4.60 -15.61 22.89
C PRO A 11 3.95 -14.85 21.72
N MET A 12 4.35 -13.60 21.48
CA MET A 12 3.97 -12.79 20.32
C MET A 12 5.24 -12.37 19.58
N ASP A 13 5.58 -13.11 18.54
CA ASP A 13 6.70 -12.83 17.65
C ASP A 13 6.20 -12.69 16.21
N GLN A 14 5.78 -11.47 15.85
CA GLN A 14 5.22 -11.19 14.55
C GLN A 14 6.30 -11.25 13.47
N ASN A 15 6.12 -12.15 12.49
CA ASN A 15 7.04 -12.40 11.36
C ASN A 15 8.42 -12.94 11.76
N SER A 16 8.63 -13.34 13.00
CA SER A 16 9.88 -13.93 13.50
C SER A 16 11.16 -13.35 12.87
N PRO A 17 11.46 -12.05 13.07
CA PRO A 17 12.58 -11.36 12.43
C PRO A 17 13.93 -11.75 13.02
N GLU A 18 14.28 -13.05 12.92
CA GLU A 18 15.49 -13.62 13.51
C GLU A 18 16.73 -13.44 12.63
N ASP A 19 16.55 -13.29 11.34
CA ASP A 19 17.64 -13.14 10.36
C ASP A 19 17.51 -11.85 9.54
N VAL A 20 18.51 -11.57 8.71
CA VAL A 20 18.56 -10.33 7.91
C VAL A 20 17.43 -10.21 6.92
N PHE A 21 16.99 -11.33 6.31
CA PHE A 21 15.93 -11.31 5.29
C PHE A 21 14.56 -11.17 5.93
N THR A 22 14.29 -11.90 7.01
CA THR A 22 13.04 -11.77 7.77
C THR A 22 12.94 -10.41 8.45
N LEU A 23 14.06 -9.86 8.95
CA LEU A 23 14.11 -8.49 9.46
C LEU A 23 13.84 -7.47 8.34
N GLY A 24 14.40 -7.67 7.15
CA GLY A 24 14.12 -6.83 5.97
C GLY A 24 12.64 -6.83 5.61
N SER A 25 12.02 -8.01 5.54
CA SER A 25 10.58 -8.18 5.27
C SER A 25 9.71 -7.54 6.36
N TYR A 26 10.11 -7.64 7.61
CA TYR A 26 9.44 -6.99 8.74
C TYR A 26 9.51 -5.45 8.65
N LEU A 27 10.68 -4.90 8.35
CA LEU A 27 10.89 -3.45 8.23
C LEU A 27 10.21 -2.86 6.99
N SER A 28 10.21 -3.57 5.87
CA SER A 28 9.50 -3.18 4.65
C SER A 28 7.98 -3.35 4.75
N ARG A 29 7.48 -3.94 5.83
CA ARG A 29 6.05 -4.20 6.05
C ARG A 29 5.41 -5.03 4.94
N ASP A 30 6.12 -5.99 4.42
CA ASP A 30 5.70 -6.84 3.29
C ASP A 30 4.33 -7.51 3.51
N GLN A 31 3.98 -7.81 4.75
CA GLN A 31 2.69 -8.39 5.15
C GLN A 31 1.47 -7.51 4.83
N TYR A 32 1.65 -6.20 4.67
CA TYR A 32 0.57 -5.26 4.38
C TYR A 32 0.38 -5.01 2.88
N GLY A 33 1.14 -5.71 2.04
CA GLY A 33 1.13 -5.57 0.61
C GLY A 33 1.97 -4.39 0.09
N ASP A 34 2.09 -4.34 -1.23
CA ASP A 34 2.84 -3.29 -1.91
C ASP A 34 1.97 -2.04 -2.10
N SER A 35 2.39 -0.94 -1.50
CA SER A 35 1.79 0.38 -1.75
C SER A 35 2.74 1.21 -2.60
N PRO A 36 2.31 1.70 -3.78
CA PRO A 36 3.17 2.51 -4.63
C PRO A 36 3.44 3.86 -3.96
N LEU A 37 4.73 4.20 -3.80
CA LEU A 37 5.14 5.45 -3.14
C LEU A 37 5.29 6.60 -4.14
N LEU A 38 6.11 6.40 -5.17
CA LEU A 38 6.46 7.44 -6.15
C LEU A 38 5.77 7.27 -7.49
N TYR A 39 5.60 6.03 -7.95
CA TYR A 39 4.98 5.73 -9.23
C TYR A 39 4.24 4.40 -9.16
N GLY A 40 3.01 4.36 -9.63
CA GLY A 40 2.20 3.14 -9.64
C GLY A 40 0.74 3.39 -9.99
N GLN A 41 -0.07 2.37 -9.75
CA GLN A 41 -1.49 2.36 -10.10
C GLN A 41 -2.30 3.36 -9.27
N ALA A 42 -3.38 3.85 -9.87
CA ALA A 42 -4.50 4.47 -9.17
C ALA A 42 -5.58 3.41 -8.85
N TYR A 43 -6.56 3.76 -8.03
CA TYR A 43 -7.63 2.83 -7.61
C TYR A 43 -8.52 2.33 -8.76
N THR A 44 -8.54 3.04 -9.88
CA THR A 44 -9.29 2.68 -11.09
C THR A 44 -8.44 1.99 -12.15
N SER A 45 -7.12 1.88 -11.94
CA SER A 45 -6.20 1.29 -12.91
C SER A 45 -6.55 -0.16 -13.20
N GLN A 46 -6.50 -0.52 -14.46
CA GLN A 46 -6.76 -1.87 -14.94
C GLN A 46 -5.45 -2.67 -15.04
N VAL A 47 -5.55 -3.97 -14.82
CA VAL A 47 -4.42 -4.89 -15.03
C VAL A 47 -4.01 -4.86 -16.50
N ALA A 48 -2.72 -4.79 -16.79
CA ALA A 48 -2.23 -4.93 -18.15
C ALA A 48 -2.35 -6.40 -18.58
N TYR A 49 -2.82 -6.62 -19.80
CA TYR A 49 -2.93 -7.94 -20.39
C TYR A 49 -1.97 -8.10 -21.55
N ASP A 50 -1.63 -9.34 -21.82
CA ASP A 50 -0.90 -9.76 -23.03
C ASP A 50 -1.69 -10.83 -23.76
N VAL A 51 -1.44 -10.96 -25.05
CA VAL A 51 -2.07 -11.99 -25.88
C VAL A 51 -1.08 -13.15 -26.01
N ASP A 52 -1.39 -14.26 -25.36
CA ASP A 52 -0.64 -15.50 -25.52
C ASP A 52 -1.48 -16.50 -26.32
N GLY A 53 -1.13 -16.64 -27.61
CA GLY A 53 -1.95 -17.38 -28.58
C GLY A 53 -3.34 -16.75 -28.76
N ASN A 54 -4.39 -17.44 -28.30
CA ASN A 54 -5.78 -16.98 -28.35
C ASN A 54 -6.32 -16.57 -26.97
N MET A 55 -5.49 -16.55 -25.94
CA MET A 55 -5.89 -16.23 -24.58
C MET A 55 -5.35 -14.87 -24.13
N CYS A 56 -6.20 -14.13 -23.44
CA CYS A 56 -5.87 -12.87 -22.80
C CYS A 56 -5.39 -13.16 -21.37
N VAL A 57 -4.10 -12.99 -21.11
CA VAL A 57 -3.47 -13.29 -19.82
C VAL A 57 -2.97 -12.01 -19.15
N PRO A 58 -3.18 -11.85 -17.83
CA PRO A 58 -2.64 -10.69 -17.12
C PRO A 58 -1.11 -10.72 -17.13
N LYS A 59 -0.51 -9.54 -17.33
CA LYS A 59 0.95 -9.37 -17.29
C LYS A 59 1.43 -9.43 -15.85
N HIS A 60 2.38 -10.32 -15.62
CA HIS A 60 3.09 -10.44 -14.36
C HIS A 60 4.57 -10.07 -14.54
N LYS A 61 5.17 -9.56 -13.49
CA LYS A 61 6.59 -9.29 -13.41
C LYS A 61 7.15 -9.96 -12.17
N GLU A 62 8.25 -10.67 -12.33
CA GLU A 62 9.00 -11.18 -11.19
C GLU A 62 9.48 -10.02 -10.31
N GLY A 63 9.10 -10.07 -9.05
CA GLY A 63 9.50 -9.13 -8.02
C GLY A 63 10.74 -9.61 -7.26
N ALA A 64 10.86 -9.16 -6.01
CA ALA A 64 11.95 -9.53 -5.13
C ALA A 64 11.96 -11.04 -4.83
N ALA A 65 13.15 -11.63 -4.75
CA ALA A 65 13.34 -13.03 -4.36
C ALA A 65 12.91 -13.24 -2.90
N ILE A 66 12.20 -14.33 -2.65
CA ILE A 66 11.85 -14.80 -1.31
C ILE A 66 12.93 -15.77 -0.86
N TRP A 67 13.66 -15.37 0.17
CA TRP A 67 14.75 -16.14 0.72
C TRP A 67 14.30 -16.98 1.91
N GLN A 68 14.77 -18.20 2.00
CA GLN A 68 14.58 -19.07 3.15
C GLN A 68 15.93 -19.54 3.67
N ARG A 69 16.07 -19.58 5.00
CA ARG A 69 17.25 -20.13 5.66
C ARG A 69 17.24 -21.65 5.53
N LYS A 70 18.38 -22.24 5.15
CA LYS A 70 18.55 -23.68 5.12
C LYS A 70 18.71 -24.19 6.55
N GLU A 71 18.07 -25.32 6.86
CA GLU A 71 18.25 -25.99 8.15
C GLU A 71 19.70 -26.44 8.29
N LYS A 72 20.27 -26.18 9.47
CA LYS A 72 21.66 -26.57 9.79
C LYS A 72 21.73 -28.02 10.16
N ALA A 73 22.69 -28.75 9.61
CA ALA A 73 23.01 -30.12 10.02
C ALA A 73 23.78 -30.15 11.36
N SER A 74 24.54 -29.06 11.66
CA SER A 74 25.31 -28.92 12.91
C SER A 74 25.23 -27.48 13.44
N LYS A 75 25.40 -27.31 14.76
CA LYS A 75 25.41 -25.98 15.41
C LYS A 75 26.56 -25.07 14.93
N ASP A 76 27.65 -25.64 14.47
CA ASP A 76 28.82 -24.89 14.00
C ASP A 76 28.75 -24.52 12.51
N GLU A 77 27.70 -24.96 11.79
CA GLU A 77 27.51 -24.63 10.40
C GLU A 77 27.04 -23.18 10.24
N LYS A 78 27.65 -22.47 9.27
CA LYS A 78 27.28 -21.09 8.94
C LYS A 78 25.87 -21.07 8.33
N ASP A 79 25.13 -19.99 8.60
CA ASP A 79 23.84 -19.77 7.99
C ASP A 79 23.99 -19.70 6.46
N SER A 80 23.19 -20.48 5.76
CA SER A 80 23.07 -20.45 4.30
C SER A 80 21.62 -20.24 3.91
N TYR A 81 21.39 -19.55 2.79
CA TYR A 81 20.08 -19.15 2.30
C TYR A 81 19.91 -19.60 0.86
N PHE A 82 18.69 -19.91 0.50
CA PHE A 82 18.33 -20.21 -0.88
C PHE A 82 17.04 -19.48 -1.27
N VAL A 83 16.88 -19.23 -2.57
CA VAL A 83 15.67 -18.60 -3.11
C VAL A 83 14.61 -19.69 -3.28
N VAL A 84 13.47 -19.49 -2.62
CA VAL A 84 12.32 -20.41 -2.75
C VAL A 84 11.45 -20.03 -3.94
N SER A 85 11.20 -18.75 -4.11
CA SER A 85 10.35 -18.20 -5.16
C SER A 85 10.60 -16.71 -5.32
N HIS A 86 9.93 -16.09 -6.28
CA HIS A 86 9.89 -14.64 -6.42
C HIS A 86 8.47 -14.14 -6.14
N LYS A 87 8.35 -12.92 -5.64
CA LYS A 87 7.05 -12.25 -5.49
C LYS A 87 6.52 -11.92 -6.87
N ASP A 88 5.32 -12.40 -7.19
CA ASP A 88 4.65 -11.99 -8.42
C ASP A 88 4.04 -10.60 -8.26
N LYS A 89 4.40 -9.70 -9.17
CA LYS A 89 3.82 -8.37 -9.24
C LYS A 89 2.93 -8.25 -10.46
N ILE A 90 1.68 -7.87 -10.24
CA ILE A 90 0.76 -7.53 -11.32
C ILE A 90 1.19 -6.20 -11.93
N ILE A 91 1.25 -6.15 -13.25
CA ILE A 91 1.51 -4.92 -14.00
C ILE A 91 0.17 -4.25 -14.30
N TYR A 92 0.07 -2.97 -13.97
CA TYR A 92 -1.10 -2.15 -14.30
C TYR A 92 -0.84 -1.36 -15.58
N ALA A 93 -1.87 -1.24 -16.42
CA ALA A 93 -1.78 -0.54 -17.68
C ALA A 93 -1.67 0.98 -17.50
N GLN A 94 -2.38 1.51 -16.51
CA GLN A 94 -2.35 2.93 -16.20
C GLN A 94 -1.62 3.13 -14.87
N ASN A 95 -0.63 4.03 -14.88
CA ASN A 95 0.12 4.41 -13.72
C ASN A 95 0.19 5.94 -13.63
N MET A 96 0.32 6.44 -12.42
CA MET A 96 0.47 7.86 -12.15
C MET A 96 1.65 8.14 -11.21
N PHE A 97 2.11 9.38 -11.22
CA PHE A 97 3.12 9.83 -10.27
C PHE A 97 2.51 10.07 -8.89
N PHE A 98 3.20 9.62 -7.84
CA PHE A 98 2.82 9.79 -6.44
C PHE A 98 1.36 9.39 -6.15
N PRO A 99 0.95 8.14 -6.42
CA PRO A 99 -0.44 7.73 -6.28
C PRO A 99 -0.83 7.60 -4.82
N ARG A 100 -1.72 8.46 -4.35
CA ARG A 100 -2.26 8.42 -2.98
C ARG A 100 -3.60 7.69 -2.93
N MET A 101 -4.38 7.78 -3.99
CA MET A 101 -5.59 7.00 -4.21
C MET A 101 -5.27 5.75 -5.03
N HIS A 102 -4.57 4.77 -4.45
CA HIS A 102 -4.07 3.60 -5.19
C HIS A 102 -4.87 2.31 -4.97
N SER A 103 -5.62 2.21 -3.88
CA SER A 103 -6.30 0.96 -3.50
C SER A 103 -7.72 0.89 -4.05
N SER A 104 -8.00 -0.06 -4.91
CA SER A 104 -9.35 -0.31 -5.44
C SER A 104 -10.36 -0.69 -4.35
N ALA A 105 -9.91 -1.33 -3.27
CA ALA A 105 -10.75 -1.67 -2.12
C ALA A 105 -11.29 -0.43 -1.38
N HIS A 106 -10.64 0.73 -1.51
CA HIS A 106 -11.03 1.98 -0.87
C HIS A 106 -11.66 2.99 -1.83
N ALA A 107 -12.07 2.57 -3.03
CA ALA A 107 -12.64 3.46 -4.04
C ALA A 107 -13.79 4.33 -3.51
N GLY A 108 -14.76 3.71 -2.83
CA GLY A 108 -15.89 4.44 -2.24
C GLY A 108 -15.47 5.45 -1.16
N ALA A 109 -14.45 5.14 -0.37
CA ALA A 109 -13.93 6.07 0.62
C ALA A 109 -13.25 7.29 -0.02
N TYR A 110 -12.52 7.10 -1.13
CA TYR A 110 -11.93 8.20 -1.88
C TYR A 110 -13.00 9.12 -2.49
N GLU A 111 -14.02 8.53 -3.12
CA GLU A 111 -15.11 9.28 -3.73
C GLU A 111 -15.92 10.06 -2.68
N ASN A 112 -16.25 9.44 -1.56
CA ASN A 112 -16.95 10.11 -0.47
C ASN A 112 -16.14 11.27 0.13
N TRP A 113 -14.84 11.07 0.35
CA TRP A 113 -13.98 12.12 0.91
C TRP A 113 -13.83 13.31 -0.04
N MET A 114 -13.69 13.02 -1.33
CA MET A 114 -13.49 14.05 -2.37
C MET A 114 -14.79 14.76 -2.78
N GLY A 115 -15.96 14.21 -2.40
CA GLY A 115 -17.26 14.68 -2.90
C GLY A 115 -17.50 14.32 -4.36
N GLY A 116 -16.90 13.22 -4.80
CA GLY A 116 -16.84 12.76 -6.18
C GLY A 116 -15.48 13.04 -6.82
N VAL A 117 -15.07 12.18 -7.73
CA VAL A 117 -13.86 12.31 -8.54
C VAL A 117 -14.28 12.49 -9.98
N GLU A 118 -13.94 13.62 -10.60
CA GLU A 118 -14.28 13.88 -12.01
C GLU A 118 -13.44 13.03 -12.95
N GLY A 119 -12.12 12.97 -12.69
CA GLY A 119 -11.17 12.14 -13.40
C GLY A 119 -11.04 12.49 -14.88
N THR A 120 -10.20 11.73 -15.57
CA THR A 120 -9.99 11.79 -17.02
C THR A 120 -10.23 10.43 -17.64
N GLN A 121 -10.89 10.38 -18.77
CA GLN A 121 -11.08 9.14 -19.53
C GLN A 121 -9.79 8.80 -20.28
N VAL A 122 -9.22 7.64 -19.98
CA VAL A 122 -7.99 7.16 -20.60
C VAL A 122 -8.32 5.89 -21.39
N PRO A 123 -7.95 5.82 -22.68
CA PRO A 123 -8.17 4.61 -23.47
C PRO A 123 -7.27 3.47 -22.96
N TYR A 124 -7.85 2.31 -22.90
CA TYR A 124 -7.19 1.07 -22.48
C TYR A 124 -7.54 -0.05 -23.45
N ASP A 125 -6.54 -0.74 -23.95
CA ASP A 125 -6.73 -1.92 -24.80
C ASP A 125 -6.70 -3.18 -23.96
N ARG A 126 -7.83 -3.87 -23.89
CA ARG A 126 -7.95 -5.18 -23.27
C ARG A 126 -7.97 -6.25 -24.35
N CYS A 127 -6.78 -6.68 -24.78
CA CYS A 127 -6.62 -7.74 -25.81
C CYS A 127 -7.41 -7.48 -27.10
N GLY A 128 -7.36 -6.25 -27.61
CA GLY A 128 -8.05 -5.85 -28.85
C GLY A 128 -9.45 -5.22 -28.63
N GLU A 129 -9.94 -5.18 -27.41
CA GLU A 129 -11.16 -4.45 -27.07
C GLU A 129 -10.80 -3.10 -26.41
N PRO A 130 -11.05 -1.97 -27.07
CA PRO A 130 -10.81 -0.66 -26.51
C PRO A 130 -11.85 -0.35 -25.42
N VAL A 131 -11.39 -0.14 -24.20
CA VAL A 131 -12.22 0.24 -23.05
C VAL A 131 -11.77 1.60 -22.57
N MET A 132 -12.71 2.47 -22.18
CA MET A 132 -12.40 3.75 -21.55
C MET A 132 -12.41 3.59 -20.04
N VAL A 133 -11.30 3.96 -19.40
CA VAL A 133 -11.13 3.88 -17.94
C VAL A 133 -11.06 5.29 -17.37
N LYS A 134 -11.87 5.55 -16.36
CA LYS A 134 -11.87 6.84 -15.65
C LYS A 134 -10.73 6.86 -14.63
N MET A 135 -9.69 7.62 -14.90
CA MET A 135 -8.54 7.79 -14.04
C MET A 135 -8.64 9.10 -13.23
N PRO A 136 -8.33 9.10 -11.93
CA PRO A 136 -8.22 10.33 -11.19
C PRO A 136 -7.13 11.22 -11.77
N THR A 137 -7.36 12.53 -11.79
CA THR A 137 -6.36 13.49 -12.21
C THR A 137 -5.26 13.63 -11.16
N GLN A 138 -4.07 14.13 -11.59
CA GLN A 138 -2.99 14.37 -10.65
C GLN A 138 -3.37 15.43 -9.59
N MET A 139 -4.19 16.41 -9.95
CA MET A 139 -4.66 17.43 -9.01
C MET A 139 -5.62 16.86 -7.95
N GLU A 140 -6.53 15.99 -8.34
CA GLU A 140 -7.42 15.28 -7.39
C GLU A 140 -6.62 14.42 -6.43
N ASN A 141 -5.61 13.72 -6.95
CA ASN A 141 -4.72 12.91 -6.14
C ASN A 141 -3.90 13.75 -5.11
N ILE A 142 -3.39 14.91 -5.52
CA ILE A 142 -2.70 15.85 -4.62
C ILE A 142 -3.70 16.47 -3.62
N ARG A 143 -4.90 16.84 -4.05
CA ARG A 143 -5.94 17.35 -3.16
C ARG A 143 -6.31 16.31 -2.09
N PHE A 144 -6.45 15.04 -2.45
CA PHE A 144 -6.66 13.96 -1.49
C PHE A 144 -5.49 13.83 -0.51
N PHE A 145 -4.26 13.88 -1.00
CA PHE A 145 -3.07 13.84 -0.15
C PHE A 145 -3.07 14.98 0.89
N LEU A 146 -3.31 16.21 0.47
CA LEU A 146 -3.28 17.36 1.37
C LEU A 146 -4.47 17.36 2.34
N SER A 147 -5.69 17.10 1.86
CA SER A 147 -6.90 17.16 2.68
C SER A 147 -7.03 15.97 3.62
N TYR A 148 -6.80 14.75 3.13
CA TYR A 148 -6.97 13.54 3.93
C TYR A 148 -5.71 13.16 4.68
N GLN A 149 -4.60 12.93 3.98
CA GLN A 149 -3.41 12.38 4.62
C GLN A 149 -2.65 13.42 5.44
N CYS A 150 -2.44 14.64 4.92
CA CYS A 150 -1.75 15.68 5.67
C CYS A 150 -2.63 16.32 6.74
N ASN A 151 -3.83 16.78 6.37
CA ASN A 151 -4.68 17.52 7.29
C ASN A 151 -5.43 16.58 8.26
N PHE A 152 -6.29 15.70 7.75
CA PHE A 152 -7.14 14.86 8.59
C PHE A 152 -6.36 13.77 9.32
N MET A 153 -5.46 13.04 8.67
CA MET A 153 -4.72 11.97 9.31
C MET A 153 -3.52 12.47 10.12
N TYR A 154 -2.63 13.25 9.53
CA TYR A 154 -1.40 13.65 10.20
C TYR A 154 -1.60 14.85 11.12
N TRP A 155 -2.07 16.00 10.59
CA TRP A 155 -2.15 17.25 11.35
C TRP A 155 -3.11 17.16 12.53
N ARG A 156 -4.26 16.52 12.36
CA ARG A 156 -5.22 16.28 13.44
C ARG A 156 -4.61 15.49 14.60
N TYR A 157 -3.93 14.38 14.31
CA TYR A 157 -3.26 13.58 15.34
C TYR A 157 -2.12 14.35 16.00
N PHE A 158 -1.34 15.10 15.23
CA PHE A 158 -0.29 15.95 15.78
C PHE A 158 -0.86 16.98 16.76
N MET A 159 -1.91 17.68 16.36
CA MET A 159 -2.55 18.72 17.19
C MET A 159 -3.24 18.16 18.42
N TRP A 160 -3.71 16.92 18.42
CA TRP A 160 -4.27 16.32 19.65
C TRP A 160 -3.28 16.25 20.80
N ASN A 161 -1.97 16.20 20.53
CA ASN A 161 -0.95 16.21 21.58
C ASN A 161 -0.78 17.59 22.24
N PHE A 162 -1.24 18.66 21.59
CA PHE A 162 -1.06 20.02 22.08
C PHE A 162 -2.39 20.69 22.48
N ALA A 163 -3.42 20.55 21.67
CA ALA A 163 -4.72 21.17 21.88
C ALA A 163 -5.76 20.23 22.52
N GLY A 164 -5.44 18.92 22.56
CA GLY A 164 -6.37 17.91 22.99
C GLY A 164 -7.39 17.52 21.91
N ARG A 165 -8.19 16.51 22.21
CA ARG A 165 -9.26 16.02 21.35
C ARG A 165 -10.58 16.67 21.74
N GLN A 166 -11.33 17.16 20.77
CA GLN A 166 -12.60 17.86 20.96
C GLN A 166 -13.64 17.02 21.71
N ASN A 167 -13.83 15.76 21.30
CA ASN A 167 -14.74 14.80 21.92
C ASN A 167 -14.35 13.37 21.56
N ASP A 168 -15.03 12.37 22.15
CA ASP A 168 -14.75 10.95 21.92
C ASP A 168 -15.40 10.37 20.66
N ILE A 169 -16.19 11.17 19.94
CA ILE A 169 -16.84 10.76 18.70
C ILE A 169 -15.79 10.77 17.59
N GLN A 170 -15.73 9.68 16.83
CA GLN A 170 -14.82 9.58 15.70
C GLN A 170 -15.41 10.34 14.51
N GLY A 171 -14.83 11.50 14.19
CA GLY A 171 -15.21 12.27 13.01
C GLY A 171 -14.64 11.72 11.70
N ASN A 172 -15.34 12.00 10.60
CA ASN A 172 -14.93 11.66 9.23
C ASN A 172 -14.48 12.89 8.41
N GLY A 173 -14.03 13.94 9.08
CA GLY A 173 -13.55 15.19 8.47
C GLY A 173 -14.44 16.39 8.72
N GLU A 174 -15.62 16.19 9.32
CA GLU A 174 -16.47 17.26 9.78
C GLU A 174 -15.83 18.01 10.96
N PRO A 175 -16.09 19.32 11.13
CA PRO A 175 -15.50 20.13 12.21
C PRO A 175 -16.08 19.84 13.60
N GLU A 176 -17.22 19.15 13.70
CA GLU A 176 -17.97 18.95 14.95
C GLU A 176 -17.49 17.77 15.79
N HIS A 177 -16.80 16.80 15.17
CA HIS A 177 -16.42 15.56 15.85
C HIS A 177 -14.97 15.16 15.64
N GLY A 178 -14.34 14.71 16.73
CA GLY A 178 -13.01 14.10 16.73
C GLY A 178 -11.92 15.02 16.20
N ASN A 179 -12.11 16.33 16.26
CA ASN A 179 -11.16 17.33 15.79
C ASN A 179 -10.20 17.76 16.91
N TRP A 180 -9.22 18.58 16.57
CA TRP A 180 -8.34 19.26 17.51
C TRP A 180 -8.84 20.67 17.86
N ILE A 181 -9.81 21.19 17.11
CA ILE A 181 -10.47 22.46 17.40
C ILE A 181 -11.34 22.21 18.63
N THR A 182 -10.81 22.53 19.79
CA THR A 182 -11.56 22.47 21.02
C THR A 182 -12.61 23.57 20.98
N GLY A 183 -13.89 23.20 21.11
CA GLY A 183 -14.94 24.17 21.31
C GLY A 183 -14.72 24.86 22.65
N ILE A 184 -13.89 25.85 22.63
CA ILE A 184 -13.78 26.81 23.73
C ILE A 184 -14.91 27.82 23.58
#